data_a0a0d2e83b20c58f11d646ddfe88d332
#
_entry.id   a0a0d2e83b20c58f11d646ddfe88d332
#
_cell.length_a   1.000
_cell.length_b   1.000
_cell.length_c   1.000
_cell.angle_alpha   90.00
_cell.angle_beta   90.00
_cell.angle_gamma   90.00
#
_symmetry.space_group_name_H-M   'P 1'
#
loop_
_entity.id
_entity.type
_entity.pdbx_description
1 polymer ?
#
loop_
_entity_poly.entity_id
_entity_poly.type
_entity_poly.pdbx_seq_one_letter_code
_entity_poly.pdbx_strand_id
1 'polypeptide(L)'
;MLDIKDFKNDIEDKNIKYNFAILKYYDTDFLGFQYVDAIAKVLNKPVKIIDDLSEMSKNTFSLFGDNDSDCIYLFLVDKFDYNNLDIIGKDLYIICKTIDKKSLEVFNNYIVELPKLEDWQIKDYVYSVAEGANEKSLDRLIDVCGNDIYRINQELNKIKIFTKQERNFTFDKFIEDGIFSDLSTYTIFDFSNAIVKRDRETLRKIYKEIDKIDIEPIGLVTVLLNNFRNIIKIQLANNPTAESCGMKPNQFWAIKHSCGLYTKEQLLSIFNFLTEIDKKIKTGMIPVDSFLIDYIVVSILTRR
;
A
#
# COMPACT_ATOMS: atom_id res chain seq x y z
N MET A 1 -25.46 7.93 8.99
CA MET A 1 -24.44 6.93 8.72
C MET A 1 -24.81 5.65 9.46
N LEU A 2 -24.58 4.51 8.85
CA LEU A 2 -24.69 3.20 9.51
C LEU A 2 -23.53 3.01 10.48
N ASP A 3 -23.81 2.48 11.68
CA ASP A 3 -22.76 2.08 12.60
C ASP A 3 -22.05 0.82 12.06
N ILE A 4 -20.73 0.86 12.00
CA ILE A 4 -19.91 -0.28 11.54
C ILE A 4 -20.12 -1.52 12.42
N LYS A 5 -20.38 -1.34 13.72
CA LYS A 5 -20.62 -2.45 14.65
C LYS A 5 -21.93 -3.15 14.34
N ASP A 6 -23.00 -2.38 14.09
CA ASP A 6 -24.30 -2.94 13.73
C ASP A 6 -24.22 -3.65 12.38
N PHE A 7 -23.51 -3.05 11.40
CA PHE A 7 -23.28 -3.65 10.09
C PHE A 7 -22.52 -4.99 10.18
N LYS A 8 -21.50 -5.04 11.03
CA LYS A 8 -20.72 -6.25 11.28
C LYS A 8 -21.53 -7.32 11.99
N ASN A 9 -22.27 -6.95 13.03
CA ASN A 9 -23.14 -7.89 13.76
C ASN A 9 -24.21 -8.49 12.85
N ASP A 10 -24.83 -7.71 11.97
CA ASP A 10 -25.83 -8.21 11.02
C ASP A 10 -25.22 -9.27 10.06
N ILE A 11 -23.96 -9.14 9.68
CA ILE A 11 -23.24 -10.14 8.87
C ILE A 11 -22.95 -11.40 9.70
N GLU A 12 -22.44 -11.25 10.93
CA GLU A 12 -22.07 -12.35 11.82
C GLU A 12 -23.32 -13.18 12.22
N ASP A 13 -24.44 -12.50 12.50
CA ASP A 13 -25.72 -13.10 12.84
C ASP A 13 -26.47 -13.67 11.62
N LYS A 14 -25.89 -13.57 10.42
CA LYS A 14 -26.49 -13.98 9.14
C LYS A 14 -27.86 -13.34 8.86
N ASN A 15 -28.06 -12.14 9.38
CA ASN A 15 -29.31 -11.38 9.25
C ASN A 15 -29.03 -10.07 8.46
N ILE A 16 -28.75 -10.21 7.17
CA ILE A 16 -28.41 -9.06 6.32
C ILE A 16 -29.66 -8.18 6.16
N LYS A 17 -29.63 -7.01 6.80
CA LYS A 17 -30.72 -6.02 6.73
C LYS A 17 -30.57 -5.04 5.57
N TYR A 18 -29.36 -4.90 5.05
CA TYR A 18 -29.04 -3.88 4.06
C TYR A 18 -28.60 -4.55 2.76
N ASN A 19 -29.44 -4.45 1.74
CA ASN A 19 -29.12 -4.86 0.37
C ASN A 19 -28.45 -3.75 -0.45
N PHE A 20 -28.16 -2.62 0.19
CA PHE A 20 -27.41 -1.50 -0.36
C PHE A 20 -26.58 -0.84 0.72
N ALA A 21 -25.28 -0.67 0.47
CA ALA A 21 -24.39 0.09 1.34
C ALA A 21 -23.21 0.70 0.57
N ILE A 22 -22.74 1.85 1.05
CA ILE A 22 -21.54 2.52 0.58
C ILE A 22 -20.45 2.36 1.65
N LEU A 23 -19.44 1.56 1.32
CA LEU A 23 -18.31 1.23 2.19
C LEU A 23 -17.17 2.20 1.91
N LYS A 24 -17.05 3.24 2.74
CA LYS A 24 -16.01 4.26 2.59
C LYS A 24 -14.78 3.85 3.38
N TYR A 25 -13.63 3.75 2.69
CA TYR A 25 -12.34 3.40 3.32
C TYR A 25 -11.40 4.62 3.40
N TYR A 26 -10.38 4.53 4.27
CA TYR A 26 -9.38 5.58 4.46
C TYR A 26 -8.03 5.24 3.84
N ASP A 27 -7.53 4.02 4.03
CA ASP A 27 -6.20 3.56 3.58
C ASP A 27 -6.28 2.40 2.61
N THR A 28 -7.11 1.39 2.88
CA THR A 28 -7.26 0.19 2.06
C THR A 28 -8.74 -0.22 1.95
N ASP A 29 -9.14 -0.64 0.78
CA ASP A 29 -10.48 -1.18 0.47
C ASP A 29 -10.64 -2.65 0.88
N PHE A 30 -9.58 -3.28 1.42
CA PHE A 30 -9.55 -4.69 1.80
C PHE A 30 -10.74 -5.11 2.68
N LEU A 31 -11.08 -4.34 3.72
CA LEU A 31 -12.22 -4.63 4.59
C LEU A 31 -13.55 -4.58 3.82
N GLY A 32 -13.67 -3.65 2.87
CA GLY A 32 -14.85 -3.56 2.01
C GLY A 32 -15.07 -4.86 1.24
N PHE A 33 -14.02 -5.39 0.61
CA PHE A 33 -14.09 -6.68 -0.08
C PHE A 33 -14.42 -7.84 0.87
N GLN A 34 -13.83 -7.87 2.07
CA GLN A 34 -14.12 -8.92 3.06
C GLN A 34 -15.59 -8.91 3.49
N TYR A 35 -16.17 -7.73 3.73
CA TYR A 35 -17.58 -7.63 4.08
C TYR A 35 -18.51 -8.03 2.93
N VAL A 36 -18.24 -7.59 1.71
CA VAL A 36 -19.04 -7.98 0.54
C VAL A 36 -18.96 -9.50 0.29
N ASP A 37 -17.77 -10.09 0.40
CA ASP A 37 -17.59 -11.55 0.26
C ASP A 37 -18.32 -12.32 1.37
N ALA A 38 -18.31 -11.82 2.62
CA ALA A 38 -19.06 -12.41 3.73
C ALA A 38 -20.58 -12.34 3.49
N ILE A 39 -21.08 -11.20 3.03
CA ILE A 39 -22.50 -11.01 2.68
C ILE A 39 -22.90 -11.96 1.54
N ALA A 40 -22.07 -12.08 0.52
CA ALA A 40 -22.29 -12.95 -0.62
C ALA A 40 -22.42 -14.42 -0.18
N LYS A 41 -21.56 -14.86 0.73
CA LYS A 41 -21.63 -16.20 1.33
C LYS A 41 -22.90 -16.42 2.16
N VAL A 42 -23.32 -15.43 2.96
CA VAL A 42 -24.54 -15.50 3.75
C VAL A 42 -25.79 -15.61 2.87
N LEU A 43 -25.83 -14.80 1.81
CA LEU A 43 -26.94 -14.75 0.86
C LEU A 43 -26.88 -15.86 -0.21
N ASN A 44 -25.75 -16.59 -0.28
CA ASN A 44 -25.47 -17.58 -1.32
C ASN A 44 -25.64 -17.02 -2.74
N LYS A 45 -25.15 -15.78 -2.95
CA LYS A 45 -25.21 -15.08 -4.24
C LYS A 45 -23.79 -14.81 -4.78
N PRO A 46 -23.59 -14.92 -6.09
CA PRO A 46 -22.31 -14.52 -6.70
C PRO A 46 -22.15 -13.00 -6.65
N VAL A 47 -20.89 -12.54 -6.58
CA VAL A 47 -20.53 -11.12 -6.68
C VAL A 47 -20.15 -10.80 -8.11
N LYS A 48 -20.77 -9.78 -8.70
CA LYS A 48 -20.46 -9.23 -10.03
C LYS A 48 -19.90 -7.83 -9.87
N ILE A 49 -18.64 -7.65 -10.25
CA ILE A 49 -18.01 -6.34 -10.27
C ILE A 49 -18.50 -5.60 -11.52
N ILE A 50 -18.90 -4.35 -11.37
CA ILE A 50 -19.38 -3.48 -12.43
C ILE A 50 -18.51 -2.22 -12.52
N ASP A 51 -18.27 -1.76 -13.74
CA ASP A 51 -17.49 -0.55 -14.02
C ASP A 51 -18.38 0.70 -14.08
N ASP A 52 -19.67 0.52 -14.36
CA ASP A 52 -20.67 1.60 -14.46
C ASP A 52 -22.02 1.17 -13.88
N LEU A 53 -22.67 2.06 -13.12
CA LEU A 53 -23.97 1.81 -12.53
C LEU A 53 -25.07 1.56 -13.58
N SER A 54 -24.92 2.00 -14.83
CA SER A 54 -25.83 1.72 -15.92
C SER A 54 -25.88 0.25 -16.33
N GLU A 55 -24.89 -0.54 -15.97
CA GLU A 55 -24.84 -1.98 -16.25
C GLU A 55 -25.95 -2.74 -15.51
N MET A 56 -26.37 -2.23 -14.34
CA MET A 56 -27.47 -2.83 -13.55
C MET A 56 -28.84 -2.73 -14.23
N SER A 57 -28.99 -1.82 -15.19
CA SER A 57 -30.25 -1.61 -15.90
C SER A 57 -30.32 -2.33 -17.24
N LYS A 58 -29.20 -2.86 -17.71
CA LYS A 58 -29.15 -3.64 -18.95
C LYS A 58 -29.54 -5.08 -18.64
N ASN A 59 -30.79 -5.43 -18.97
CA ASN A 59 -31.19 -6.83 -19.14
C ASN A 59 -30.34 -7.42 -20.28
N THR A 60 -29.14 -7.88 -19.96
CA THR A 60 -28.35 -8.64 -20.92
C THR A 60 -29.02 -9.99 -21.11
N PHE A 61 -29.69 -10.18 -22.23
CA PHE A 61 -30.10 -11.51 -22.70
C PHE A 61 -28.83 -12.35 -22.86
N SER A 62 -28.47 -13.08 -21.81
CA SER A 62 -27.45 -14.09 -21.90
C SER A 62 -28.02 -15.28 -22.68
N LEU A 63 -27.42 -15.59 -23.83
CA LEU A 63 -27.71 -16.78 -24.63
C LEU A 63 -27.52 -18.09 -23.85
N PHE A 64 -26.94 -18.04 -22.64
CA PHE A 64 -26.59 -19.18 -21.80
C PHE A 64 -27.41 -19.25 -20.49
N GLY A 65 -28.46 -18.46 -20.34
CA GLY A 65 -29.45 -18.63 -19.26
C GLY A 65 -29.00 -18.21 -17.86
N ASP A 66 -27.92 -17.46 -17.72
CA ASP A 66 -27.55 -16.85 -16.44
C ASP A 66 -28.54 -15.73 -16.12
N ASN A 67 -29.41 -15.99 -15.16
CA ASN A 67 -30.30 -14.97 -14.58
C ASN A 67 -29.44 -13.96 -13.83
N ASP A 68 -29.03 -12.88 -14.48
CA ASP A 68 -28.30 -11.72 -13.91
C ASP A 68 -29.08 -11.06 -12.71
N SER A 69 -30.29 -11.56 -12.41
CA SER A 69 -31.18 -11.01 -11.40
C SER A 69 -30.89 -11.46 -9.97
N ASP A 70 -29.98 -12.43 -9.78
CA ASP A 70 -29.71 -13.00 -8.45
C ASP A 70 -28.23 -12.93 -8.06
N CYS A 71 -27.60 -11.82 -8.35
CA CYS A 71 -26.22 -11.52 -7.97
C CYS A 71 -26.13 -10.25 -7.10
N ILE A 72 -25.05 -10.14 -6.37
CA ILE A 72 -24.66 -8.91 -5.66
C ILE A 72 -23.77 -8.11 -6.63
N TYR A 73 -24.14 -6.86 -6.86
CA TYR A 73 -23.32 -5.93 -7.62
C TYR A 73 -22.30 -5.25 -6.72
N LEU A 74 -21.06 -5.18 -7.16
CA LEU A 74 -19.97 -4.47 -6.51
C LEU A 74 -19.41 -3.39 -7.44
N PHE A 75 -19.56 -2.14 -7.02
CA PHE A 75 -19.03 -0.98 -7.73
C PHE A 75 -17.82 -0.40 -7.00
N LEU A 76 -16.68 -0.33 -7.71
CA LEU A 76 -15.42 0.15 -7.16
C LEU A 76 -15.10 1.52 -7.77
N VAL A 77 -14.90 2.53 -6.92
CA VAL A 77 -14.60 3.89 -7.40
C VAL A 77 -13.79 4.67 -6.37
N ASP A 78 -12.81 5.46 -6.83
CA ASP A 78 -12.05 6.32 -5.92
C ASP A 78 -12.93 7.42 -5.31
N LYS A 79 -13.78 8.04 -6.14
CA LYS A 79 -14.70 9.09 -5.73
C LYS A 79 -16.11 8.74 -6.16
N PHE A 80 -16.99 8.52 -5.18
CA PHE A 80 -18.41 8.32 -5.44
C PHE A 80 -19.12 9.66 -5.63
N ASP A 81 -19.68 9.87 -6.82
CA ASP A 81 -20.41 11.08 -7.21
C ASP A 81 -21.71 10.68 -7.94
N TYR A 82 -22.73 10.37 -7.18
CA TYR A 82 -24.03 9.94 -7.69
C TYR A 82 -25.17 10.47 -6.80
N ASN A 83 -26.23 10.97 -7.39
CA ASN A 83 -27.28 11.70 -6.67
C ASN A 83 -28.68 11.12 -6.83
N ASN A 84 -28.83 9.99 -7.54
CA ASN A 84 -30.13 9.36 -7.75
C ASN A 84 -30.34 8.20 -6.81
N LEU A 85 -31.51 8.11 -6.18
CA LEU A 85 -31.88 7.07 -5.22
C LEU A 85 -32.35 5.75 -5.87
N ASP A 86 -32.41 5.69 -7.20
CA ASP A 86 -32.88 4.50 -7.95
C ASP A 86 -31.99 3.27 -7.82
N ILE A 87 -30.78 3.43 -7.29
CA ILE A 87 -29.84 2.34 -7.01
C ILE A 87 -30.07 1.65 -5.67
N ILE A 88 -30.87 2.26 -4.76
CA ILE A 88 -31.16 1.67 -3.46
C ILE A 88 -32.05 0.44 -3.64
N GLY A 89 -31.73 -0.63 -2.94
CA GLY A 89 -32.53 -1.87 -2.96
C GLY A 89 -32.17 -2.86 -4.08
N LYS A 90 -31.06 -2.64 -4.79
CA LYS A 90 -30.62 -3.48 -5.93
C LYS A 90 -29.48 -4.43 -5.60
N ASP A 91 -29.36 -4.92 -4.37
CA ASP A 91 -28.24 -5.78 -3.94
C ASP A 91 -26.88 -5.20 -4.41
N LEU A 92 -26.66 -3.91 -4.13
CA LEU A 92 -25.49 -3.15 -4.59
C LEU A 92 -24.64 -2.69 -3.41
N TYR A 93 -23.37 -3.00 -3.47
CA TYR A 93 -22.36 -2.48 -2.54
C TYR A 93 -21.34 -1.62 -3.30
N ILE A 94 -21.03 -0.47 -2.76
CA ILE A 94 -20.10 0.48 -3.34
C ILE A 94 -18.90 0.60 -2.41
N ILE A 95 -17.69 0.39 -2.94
CA ILE A 95 -16.45 0.62 -2.18
C ILE A 95 -15.78 1.87 -2.74
N CYS A 96 -15.57 2.90 -1.90
CA CYS A 96 -15.00 4.15 -2.34
C CYS A 96 -14.09 4.79 -1.28
N LYS A 97 -13.15 5.61 -1.73
CA LYS A 97 -12.25 6.39 -0.86
C LYS A 97 -12.86 7.70 -0.43
N THR A 98 -13.54 8.38 -1.34
CA THR A 98 -14.17 9.67 -1.10
C THR A 98 -15.59 9.70 -1.64
N ILE A 99 -16.43 10.54 -1.02
CA ILE A 99 -17.83 10.72 -1.42
C ILE A 99 -18.04 12.22 -1.66
N ASP A 100 -18.69 12.57 -2.75
CA ASP A 100 -19.08 13.95 -3.04
C ASP A 100 -20.09 14.48 -2.01
N LYS A 101 -20.13 15.80 -1.80
CA LYS A 101 -20.99 16.44 -0.79
C LYS A 101 -22.49 16.15 -1.01
N LYS A 102 -22.92 16.22 -2.26
CA LYS A 102 -24.33 15.94 -2.61
C LYS A 102 -24.68 14.48 -2.38
N SER A 103 -23.81 13.57 -2.81
CA SER A 103 -23.96 12.13 -2.57
C SER A 103 -23.95 11.80 -1.08
N LEU A 104 -23.12 12.50 -0.30
CA LEU A 104 -23.06 12.35 1.16
C LEU A 104 -24.39 12.72 1.82
N GLU A 105 -25.03 13.82 1.39
CA GLU A 105 -26.35 14.24 1.90
C GLU A 105 -27.46 13.24 1.53
N VAL A 106 -27.46 12.76 0.28
CA VAL A 106 -28.47 11.83 -0.25
C VAL A 106 -28.39 10.45 0.39
N PHE A 107 -27.15 9.91 0.52
CA PHE A 107 -26.91 8.53 0.94
C PHE A 107 -26.43 8.38 2.39
N ASN A 108 -26.51 9.42 3.21
CA ASN A 108 -25.94 9.41 4.57
C ASN A 108 -26.35 8.19 5.41
N ASN A 109 -27.59 7.71 5.27
CA ASN A 109 -28.10 6.56 6.03
C ASN A 109 -27.56 5.19 5.52
N TYR A 110 -26.86 5.17 4.41
CA TYR A 110 -26.32 3.96 3.78
C TYR A 110 -24.79 3.91 3.78
N ILE A 111 -24.12 4.91 4.35
CA ILE A 111 -22.67 4.99 4.40
C ILE A 111 -22.16 4.30 5.65
N VAL A 112 -21.25 3.36 5.46
CA VAL A 112 -20.45 2.70 6.50
C VAL A 112 -19.03 3.18 6.36
N GLU A 113 -18.49 3.84 7.38
CA GLU A 113 -17.08 4.21 7.41
C GLU A 113 -16.23 3.04 7.91
N LEU A 114 -15.36 2.53 7.06
CA LEU A 114 -14.46 1.43 7.42
C LEU A 114 -13.29 1.99 8.23
N PRO A 115 -12.94 1.36 9.35
CA PRO A 115 -11.79 1.79 10.15
C PRO A 115 -10.48 1.57 9.36
N LYS A 116 -9.46 2.34 9.73
CA LYS A 116 -8.10 2.03 9.32
C LYS A 116 -7.69 0.68 9.93
N LEU A 117 -7.03 -0.16 9.14
CA LEU A 117 -6.45 -1.40 9.66
C LEU A 117 -5.23 -1.07 10.52
N GLU A 118 -5.31 -1.43 11.81
CA GLU A 118 -4.18 -1.36 12.73
C GLU A 118 -3.35 -2.66 12.66
N ASP A 119 -2.07 -2.58 12.99
CA ASP A 119 -1.13 -3.72 12.89
C ASP A 119 -1.62 -4.96 13.66
N TRP A 120 -2.26 -4.77 14.82
CA TRP A 120 -2.83 -5.88 15.59
C TRP A 120 -4.02 -6.55 14.89
N GLN A 121 -4.83 -5.81 14.11
CA GLN A 121 -5.95 -6.37 13.33
C GLN A 121 -5.44 -7.18 12.14
N ILE A 122 -4.35 -6.73 11.52
CA ILE A 122 -3.65 -7.49 10.47
C ILE A 122 -3.15 -8.81 11.06
N LYS A 123 -2.54 -8.76 12.23
CA LYS A 123 -2.03 -9.93 12.94
C LYS A 123 -3.14 -10.92 13.27
N ASP A 124 -4.25 -10.45 13.87
CA ASP A 124 -5.41 -11.27 14.20
C ASP A 124 -6.01 -11.93 12.94
N TYR A 125 -6.11 -11.17 11.84
CA TYR A 125 -6.57 -11.71 10.56
C TYR A 125 -5.66 -12.83 10.07
N VAL A 126 -4.34 -12.59 10.04
CA VAL A 126 -3.35 -13.58 9.58
C VAL A 126 -3.44 -14.87 10.39
N TYR A 127 -3.52 -14.75 11.71
CA TYR A 127 -3.60 -15.90 12.61
C TYR A 127 -4.90 -16.69 12.44
N SER A 128 -6.01 -16.00 12.21
CA SER A 128 -7.31 -16.66 11.95
C SER A 128 -7.33 -17.43 10.62
N VAL A 129 -6.72 -16.86 9.58
CA VAL A 129 -6.71 -17.47 8.24
C VAL A 129 -5.72 -18.62 8.14
N ALA A 130 -4.56 -18.48 8.79
CA ALA A 130 -3.47 -19.47 8.76
C ALA A 130 -3.48 -20.40 9.97
N GLU A 131 -4.64 -20.68 10.54
CA GLU A 131 -4.78 -21.58 11.68
C GLU A 131 -4.02 -22.89 11.47
N GLY A 132 -3.16 -23.26 12.44
CA GLY A 132 -2.27 -24.42 12.39
C GLY A 132 -0.83 -24.10 11.97
N ALA A 133 -0.54 -22.88 11.46
CA ALA A 133 0.82 -22.46 11.20
C ALA A 133 1.51 -21.91 12.47
N ASN A 134 2.85 -21.94 12.47
CA ASN A 134 3.65 -21.44 13.59
C ASN A 134 3.55 -19.91 13.70
N GLU A 135 3.23 -19.39 14.88
CA GLU A 135 3.09 -17.94 15.12
C GLU A 135 4.32 -17.14 14.73
N LYS A 136 5.54 -17.64 15.03
CA LYS A 136 6.78 -16.96 14.66
C LYS A 136 6.96 -16.83 13.16
N SER A 137 6.52 -17.84 12.43
CA SER A 137 6.57 -17.83 10.96
C SER A 137 5.53 -16.87 10.38
N LEU A 138 4.36 -16.76 11.01
CA LEU A 138 3.34 -15.79 10.64
C LEU A 138 3.79 -14.35 10.91
N ASP A 139 4.41 -14.09 12.07
CA ASP A 139 5.00 -12.77 12.38
C ASP A 139 6.04 -12.40 11.32
N ARG A 140 6.93 -13.35 10.97
CA ARG A 140 7.91 -13.13 9.91
C ARG A 140 7.28 -12.85 8.53
N LEU A 141 6.17 -13.51 8.20
CA LEU A 141 5.44 -13.21 6.97
C LEU A 141 4.90 -11.77 6.96
N ILE A 142 4.31 -11.34 8.07
CA ILE A 142 3.81 -9.98 8.22
C ILE A 142 4.94 -8.95 8.02
N ASP A 143 6.09 -9.18 8.67
CA ASP A 143 7.27 -8.32 8.56
C ASP A 143 7.81 -8.25 7.12
N VAL A 144 7.94 -9.41 6.46
CA VAL A 144 8.41 -9.50 5.06
C VAL A 144 7.44 -8.82 4.09
N CYS A 145 6.14 -8.90 4.34
CA CYS A 145 5.13 -8.23 3.54
C CYS A 145 4.97 -6.74 3.87
N GLY A 146 5.66 -6.23 4.89
CA GLY A 146 5.59 -4.80 5.28
C GLY A 146 4.21 -4.36 5.73
N ASN A 147 3.43 -5.22 6.38
CA ASN A 147 2.02 -5.00 6.78
C ASN A 147 1.07 -4.73 5.59
N ASP A 148 1.48 -5.01 4.36
CA ASP A 148 0.59 -4.95 3.20
C ASP A 148 -0.39 -6.13 3.23
N ILE A 149 -1.65 -5.86 3.59
CA ILE A 149 -2.68 -6.88 3.78
C ILE A 149 -3.02 -7.65 2.49
N TYR A 150 -2.95 -7.00 1.31
CA TYR A 150 -3.20 -7.68 0.04
C TYR A 150 -2.12 -8.69 -0.27
N ARG A 151 -0.88 -8.27 -0.08
CA ARG A 151 0.26 -9.13 -0.27
C ARG A 151 0.26 -10.29 0.72
N ILE A 152 0.02 -10.01 2.00
CA ILE A 152 -0.14 -11.04 3.03
C ILE A 152 -1.22 -12.05 2.61
N ASN A 153 -2.38 -11.57 2.14
CA ASN A 153 -3.46 -12.46 1.71
C ASN A 153 -3.10 -13.31 0.48
N GLN A 154 -2.35 -12.76 -0.47
CA GLN A 154 -1.83 -13.54 -1.62
C GLN A 154 -0.91 -14.66 -1.15
N GLU A 155 0.00 -14.37 -0.23
CA GLU A 155 0.91 -15.38 0.33
C GLU A 155 0.15 -16.44 1.16
N LEU A 156 -0.81 -16.01 1.97
CA LEU A 156 -1.68 -16.92 2.73
C LEU A 156 -2.51 -17.85 1.83
N ASN A 157 -2.93 -17.39 0.66
CA ASN A 157 -3.68 -18.22 -0.28
C ASN A 157 -2.87 -19.42 -0.79
N LYS A 158 -1.53 -19.30 -0.89
CA LYS A 158 -0.65 -20.42 -1.24
C LYS A 158 -0.70 -21.53 -0.20
N ILE A 159 -1.00 -21.20 1.06
CA ILE A 159 -1.01 -22.13 2.18
C ILE A 159 -2.40 -22.73 2.41
N LYS A 160 -3.46 -22.05 1.98
CA LYS A 160 -4.85 -22.53 2.16
C LYS A 160 -5.14 -23.88 1.49
N ILE A 161 -4.36 -24.25 0.46
CA ILE A 161 -4.49 -25.54 -0.21
C ILE A 161 -4.05 -26.73 0.66
N PHE A 162 -3.29 -26.49 1.73
CA PHE A 162 -2.81 -27.52 2.64
C PHE A 162 -3.74 -27.71 3.83
N THR A 163 -3.78 -28.93 4.38
CA THR A 163 -4.53 -29.20 5.62
C THR A 163 -3.91 -28.45 6.80
N LYS A 164 -4.67 -28.22 7.87
CA LYS A 164 -4.18 -27.52 9.07
C LYS A 164 -2.92 -28.15 9.67
N GLN A 165 -2.81 -29.49 9.60
CA GLN A 165 -1.66 -30.25 10.12
C GLN A 165 -0.42 -30.08 9.25
N GLU A 166 -0.60 -29.99 7.94
CA GLU A 166 0.50 -29.81 6.98
C GLU A 166 1.00 -28.36 6.95
N ARG A 167 0.15 -27.38 7.26
CA ARG A 167 0.48 -25.95 7.17
C ARG A 167 1.71 -25.57 7.96
N ASN A 168 1.88 -26.10 9.17
CA ASN A 168 3.02 -25.75 10.02
C ASN A 168 4.35 -26.10 9.33
N PHE A 169 4.47 -27.34 8.85
CA PHE A 169 5.66 -27.82 8.16
C PHE A 169 5.87 -27.14 6.81
N THR A 170 4.80 -27.01 6.04
CA THR A 170 4.87 -26.44 4.68
C THR A 170 5.21 -24.94 4.73
N PHE A 171 4.69 -24.22 5.73
CA PHE A 171 4.93 -22.79 5.87
C PHE A 171 6.40 -22.48 6.17
N ASP A 172 6.96 -23.16 7.14
CA ASP A 172 8.38 -23.01 7.50
C ASP A 172 9.27 -23.35 6.30
N LYS A 173 8.97 -24.42 5.59
CA LYS A 173 9.68 -24.80 4.37
C LYS A 173 9.56 -23.75 3.26
N PHE A 174 8.39 -23.17 3.06
CA PHE A 174 8.20 -22.10 2.06
C PHE A 174 9.01 -20.86 2.39
N ILE A 175 9.18 -20.54 3.68
CA ILE A 175 10.05 -19.44 4.11
C ILE A 175 11.52 -19.79 3.83
N GLU A 176 11.95 -21.00 4.15
CA GLU A 176 13.32 -21.46 3.92
C GLU A 176 13.67 -21.54 2.43
N ASP A 177 12.75 -22.03 1.62
CA ASP A 177 12.91 -22.18 0.16
C ASP A 177 12.73 -20.85 -0.61
N GLY A 178 12.38 -19.73 0.08
CA GLY A 178 12.18 -18.43 -0.55
C GLY A 178 10.95 -18.36 -1.48
N ILE A 179 9.97 -19.25 -1.30
CA ILE A 179 8.75 -19.31 -2.14
C ILE A 179 7.84 -18.11 -1.89
N PHE A 180 7.85 -17.57 -0.67
CA PHE A 180 7.26 -16.27 -0.43
C PHE A 180 8.14 -15.22 -1.10
N SER A 181 7.51 -14.39 -1.92
CA SER A 181 8.22 -13.34 -2.64
C SER A 181 9.11 -12.56 -1.67
N ASP A 182 10.41 -12.80 -1.83
CA ASP A 182 11.45 -12.21 -0.99
C ASP A 182 11.54 -10.73 -1.34
N LEU A 183 10.62 -9.92 -0.78
CA LEU A 183 10.79 -8.48 -0.84
C LEU A 183 11.82 -8.11 0.20
N SER A 184 12.77 -7.33 -0.23
CA SER A 184 13.61 -6.62 0.69
C SER A 184 12.75 -5.83 1.67
N THR A 185 13.08 -5.87 2.94
CA THR A 185 12.53 -5.00 3.97
C THR A 185 12.85 -3.53 3.71
N TYR A 186 13.73 -3.27 2.75
CA TYR A 186 14.23 -1.94 2.43
C TYR A 186 13.65 -1.42 1.12
N THR A 187 13.28 -0.17 1.13
CA THR A 187 12.82 0.59 -0.04
C THR A 187 13.94 1.47 -0.61
N ILE A 188 13.74 2.02 -1.80
CA ILE A 188 14.63 3.05 -2.38
C ILE A 188 14.78 4.26 -1.43
N PHE A 189 13.74 4.56 -0.62
CA PHE A 189 13.79 5.65 0.36
C PHE A 189 14.69 5.32 1.54
N ASP A 190 14.67 4.08 2.04
CA ASP A 190 15.55 3.63 3.12
C ASP A 190 17.00 3.65 2.64
N PHE A 191 17.26 3.18 1.43
CA PHE A 191 18.56 3.23 0.82
C PHE A 191 19.08 4.66 0.67
N SER A 192 18.27 5.55 0.11
CA SER A 192 18.59 6.96 -0.02
C SER A 192 18.84 7.63 1.34
N ASN A 193 18.02 7.34 2.35
CA ASN A 193 18.19 7.86 3.70
C ASN A 193 19.49 7.37 4.35
N ALA A 194 19.83 6.10 4.17
CA ALA A 194 21.09 5.53 4.68
C ALA A 194 22.32 6.20 4.03
N ILE A 195 22.26 6.48 2.72
CA ILE A 195 23.30 7.23 2.00
C ILE A 195 23.43 8.64 2.57
N VAL A 196 22.33 9.37 2.71
CA VAL A 196 22.28 10.75 3.21
C VAL A 196 22.75 10.85 4.66
N LYS A 197 22.41 9.86 5.50
CA LYS A 197 22.87 9.80 6.89
C LYS A 197 24.28 9.24 7.04
N ARG A 198 24.92 8.79 5.96
CA ARG A 198 26.20 8.07 5.97
C ARG A 198 26.18 6.86 6.91
N ASP A 199 25.02 6.21 7.04
CA ASP A 199 24.83 5.05 7.90
C ASP A 199 25.35 3.77 7.25
N ARG A 200 26.61 3.45 7.58
CA ARG A 200 27.33 2.32 7.01
C ARG A 200 26.75 0.96 7.44
N GLU A 201 26.14 0.88 8.62
CA GLU A 201 25.57 -0.37 9.09
C GLU A 201 24.28 -0.71 8.32
N THR A 202 23.39 0.26 8.20
CA THR A 202 22.17 0.12 7.40
C THR A 202 22.50 -0.12 5.93
N LEU A 203 23.48 0.60 5.36
CA LEU A 203 23.94 0.37 3.98
C LEU A 203 24.44 -1.07 3.78
N ARG A 204 25.22 -1.62 4.71
CA ARG A 204 25.67 -3.03 4.61
C ARG A 204 24.52 -4.02 4.62
N LYS A 205 23.47 -3.76 5.40
CA LYS A 205 22.28 -4.61 5.44
C LYS A 205 21.52 -4.51 4.12
N ILE A 206 21.31 -3.31 3.60
CA ILE A 206 20.64 -3.07 2.32
C ILE A 206 21.39 -3.74 1.17
N TYR A 207 22.74 -3.61 1.12
CA TYR A 207 23.54 -4.25 0.08
C TYR A 207 23.47 -5.79 0.08
N LYS A 208 23.20 -6.42 1.20
CA LYS A 208 22.96 -7.89 1.24
C LYS A 208 21.65 -8.30 0.57
N GLU A 209 20.73 -7.37 0.44
CA GLU A 209 19.40 -7.57 -0.13
C GLU A 209 19.19 -6.76 -1.43
N ILE A 210 20.27 -6.15 -1.97
CA ILE A 210 20.15 -5.18 -3.07
C ILE A 210 19.54 -5.81 -4.33
N ASP A 211 19.82 -7.08 -4.59
CA ASP A 211 19.26 -7.82 -5.72
C ASP A 211 17.75 -8.05 -5.61
N LYS A 212 17.20 -7.89 -4.39
CA LYS A 212 15.78 -8.03 -4.09
C LYS A 212 15.04 -6.70 -4.10
N ILE A 213 15.80 -5.59 -4.12
CA ILE A 213 15.25 -4.24 -4.16
C ILE A 213 15.25 -3.80 -5.62
N ASP A 214 14.06 -3.53 -6.14
CA ASP A 214 13.92 -2.95 -7.48
C ASP A 214 14.32 -1.46 -7.44
N ILE A 215 15.63 -1.21 -7.53
CA ILE A 215 16.20 0.12 -7.51
C ILE A 215 16.58 0.53 -8.93
N GLU A 216 15.75 1.37 -9.53
CA GLU A 216 16.13 2.05 -10.75
C GLU A 216 17.11 3.20 -10.47
N PRO A 217 18.27 3.25 -11.13
CA PRO A 217 19.27 4.31 -10.92
C PRO A 217 18.71 5.73 -11.09
N ILE A 218 17.80 5.94 -12.03
CA ILE A 218 17.16 7.24 -12.27
C ILE A 218 16.25 7.64 -11.09
N GLY A 219 15.53 6.69 -10.53
CA GLY A 219 14.70 6.86 -9.33
C GLY A 219 15.58 7.24 -8.12
N LEU A 220 16.68 6.52 -7.90
CA LEU A 220 17.62 6.80 -6.82
C LEU A 220 18.23 8.21 -6.92
N VAL A 221 18.70 8.62 -8.10
CA VAL A 221 19.23 9.97 -8.33
C VAL A 221 18.19 11.03 -8.01
N THR A 222 16.94 10.83 -8.43
CA THR A 222 15.83 11.77 -8.17
C THR A 222 15.56 11.92 -6.67
N VAL A 223 15.51 10.82 -5.92
CA VAL A 223 15.28 10.83 -4.47
C VAL A 223 16.46 11.50 -3.76
N LEU A 224 17.69 11.16 -4.13
CA LEU A 224 18.90 11.78 -3.57
C LEU A 224 18.97 13.28 -3.84
N LEU A 225 18.71 13.73 -5.08
CA LEU A 225 18.65 15.16 -5.42
C LEU A 225 17.64 15.91 -4.54
N ASN A 226 16.46 15.34 -4.32
CA ASN A 226 15.44 15.94 -3.46
C ASN A 226 15.90 16.02 -2.00
N ASN A 227 16.51 14.96 -1.47
CA ASN A 227 17.03 14.94 -0.10
C ASN A 227 18.14 15.96 0.09
N PHE A 228 19.15 16.01 -0.79
CA PHE A 228 20.24 16.99 -0.68
C PHE A 228 19.76 18.43 -0.90
N ARG A 229 18.80 18.67 -1.82
CA ARG A 229 18.16 19.98 -1.98
C ARG A 229 17.49 20.44 -0.68
N ASN A 230 16.83 19.55 0.01
CA ASN A 230 16.19 19.84 1.28
C ASN A 230 17.19 20.16 2.39
N ILE A 231 18.32 19.43 2.46
CA ILE A 231 19.41 19.76 3.39
C ILE A 231 19.99 21.15 3.11
N ILE A 232 20.23 21.46 1.84
CA ILE A 232 20.72 22.78 1.41
C ILE A 232 19.75 23.89 1.83
N LYS A 233 18.45 23.72 1.62
CA LYS A 233 17.44 24.69 2.04
C LYS A 233 17.50 24.95 3.55
N ILE A 234 17.61 23.90 4.37
CA ILE A 234 17.69 24.02 5.82
C ILE A 234 18.99 24.73 6.24
N GLN A 235 20.13 24.41 5.62
CA GLN A 235 21.41 25.05 5.97
C GLN A 235 21.52 26.52 5.54
N LEU A 236 20.81 26.91 4.49
CA LEU A 236 20.81 28.30 3.99
C LEU A 236 19.81 29.20 4.70
N ALA A 237 18.82 28.66 5.38
CA ALA A 237 17.81 29.44 6.09
C ALA A 237 18.38 29.96 7.43
N ASN A 238 18.16 31.26 7.71
CA ASN A 238 18.63 31.90 8.95
C ASN A 238 17.91 31.36 10.20
N ASN A 239 16.65 30.98 10.11
CA ASN A 239 15.89 30.28 11.17
C ASN A 239 15.01 29.22 10.51
N PRO A 240 15.56 28.01 10.25
CA PRO A 240 14.84 27.01 9.48
C PRO A 240 13.65 26.47 10.26
N THR A 241 12.48 26.61 9.66
CA THR A 241 11.23 25.95 10.06
C THR A 241 10.72 25.09 8.91
N ALA A 242 9.82 24.17 9.20
CA ALA A 242 9.21 23.34 8.17
C ALA A 242 8.54 24.21 7.08
N GLU A 243 7.81 25.25 7.49
CA GLU A 243 7.14 26.18 6.57
C GLU A 243 8.10 26.98 5.73
N SER A 244 9.15 27.59 6.35
CA SER A 244 10.14 28.42 5.62
C SER A 244 10.93 27.59 4.59
N CYS A 245 11.09 26.30 4.83
CA CYS A 245 11.75 25.35 3.91
C CYS A 245 10.80 24.71 2.91
N GLY A 246 9.47 24.93 3.02
CA GLY A 246 8.46 24.33 2.16
C GLY A 246 8.35 22.79 2.35
N MET A 247 8.43 22.32 3.58
CA MET A 247 8.45 20.90 3.95
C MET A 247 7.31 20.57 4.93
N LYS A 248 6.88 19.30 4.95
CA LYS A 248 6.03 18.80 6.03
C LYS A 248 6.83 18.70 7.35
N PRO A 249 6.22 18.91 8.53
CA PRO A 249 6.92 18.87 9.82
C PRO A 249 7.76 17.60 10.03
N ASN A 250 7.19 16.43 9.79
CA ASN A 250 7.89 15.15 9.93
C ASN A 250 9.11 15.03 8.99
N GLN A 251 8.97 15.47 7.75
CA GLN A 251 10.06 15.49 6.77
C GLN A 251 11.19 16.44 7.18
N PHE A 252 10.83 17.63 7.67
CA PHE A 252 11.80 18.61 8.17
C PHE A 252 12.65 18.05 9.31
N TRP A 253 12.02 17.45 10.31
CA TRP A 253 12.73 16.88 11.46
C TRP A 253 13.63 15.69 11.05
N ALA A 254 13.14 14.80 10.18
CA ALA A 254 13.91 13.67 9.67
C ALA A 254 15.22 14.11 8.96
N ILE A 255 15.16 15.22 8.20
CA ILE A 255 16.30 15.74 7.42
C ILE A 255 17.21 16.62 8.25
N LYS A 256 16.66 17.38 9.21
CA LYS A 256 17.41 18.32 10.04
C LYS A 256 18.60 17.67 10.77
N HIS A 257 18.45 16.43 11.22
CA HIS A 257 19.52 15.66 11.85
C HIS A 257 20.71 15.38 10.91
N SER A 258 20.46 15.33 9.61
CA SER A 258 21.50 15.08 8.61
C SER A 258 22.27 16.34 8.19
N CYS A 259 21.76 17.53 8.52
CA CYS A 259 22.38 18.79 8.13
C CYS A 259 23.79 18.98 8.71
N GLY A 260 24.04 18.48 9.94
CA GLY A 260 25.35 18.55 10.59
C GLY A 260 26.43 17.60 10.04
N LEU A 261 26.06 16.69 9.14
CA LEU A 261 26.96 15.70 8.56
C LEU A 261 27.75 16.22 7.35
N TYR A 262 27.40 17.41 6.87
CA TYR A 262 27.93 17.96 5.62
C TYR A 262 28.32 19.43 5.76
N THR A 263 29.49 19.81 5.17
CA THR A 263 29.82 21.22 4.95
C THR A 263 29.02 21.74 3.74
N LYS A 264 28.97 23.07 3.59
CA LYS A 264 28.31 23.70 2.42
C LYS A 264 28.99 23.30 1.11
N GLU A 265 30.33 23.23 1.11
CA GLU A 265 31.13 22.84 -0.05
C GLU A 265 30.85 21.39 -0.46
N GLN A 266 30.73 20.47 0.53
CA GLN A 266 30.37 19.07 0.30
C GLN A 266 28.99 18.95 -0.31
N LEU A 267 28.00 19.67 0.23
CA LEU A 267 26.62 19.63 -0.30
C LEU A 267 26.57 20.13 -1.74
N LEU A 268 27.24 21.25 -2.06
CA LEU A 268 27.29 21.77 -3.42
C LEU A 268 27.98 20.78 -4.38
N SER A 269 29.09 20.18 -3.94
CA SER A 269 29.80 19.17 -4.73
C SER A 269 28.96 17.95 -5.02
N ILE A 270 28.20 17.42 -4.00
CA ILE A 270 27.33 16.29 -4.17
C ILE A 270 26.14 16.66 -5.08
N PHE A 271 25.52 17.82 -4.86
CA PHE A 271 24.39 18.26 -5.64
C PHE A 271 24.75 18.45 -7.12
N ASN A 272 25.88 19.07 -7.41
CA ASN A 272 26.37 19.23 -8.78
C ASN A 272 26.67 17.87 -9.44
N PHE A 273 27.28 16.96 -8.72
CA PHE A 273 27.54 15.60 -9.19
C PHE A 273 26.25 14.87 -9.55
N LEU A 274 25.28 14.87 -8.64
CA LEU A 274 23.99 14.21 -8.90
C LEU A 274 23.24 14.84 -10.07
N THR A 275 23.31 16.18 -10.21
CA THR A 275 22.69 16.89 -11.34
C THR A 275 23.38 16.52 -12.66
N GLU A 276 24.70 16.34 -12.67
CA GLU A 276 25.44 15.89 -13.84
C GLU A 276 25.08 14.44 -14.21
N ILE A 277 24.96 13.55 -13.23
CA ILE A 277 24.52 12.17 -13.43
C ILE A 277 23.11 12.14 -14.00
N ASP A 278 22.15 12.88 -13.42
CA ASP A 278 20.78 12.98 -13.91
C ASP A 278 20.73 13.40 -15.39
N LYS A 279 21.52 14.43 -15.74
CA LYS A 279 21.66 14.89 -17.13
C LYS A 279 22.21 13.80 -18.05
N LYS A 280 23.29 13.11 -17.64
CA LYS A 280 23.92 12.06 -18.44
C LYS A 280 23.00 10.87 -18.66
N ILE A 281 22.22 10.46 -17.64
CA ILE A 281 21.19 9.41 -17.77
C ILE A 281 20.15 9.84 -18.80
N LYS A 282 19.56 11.02 -18.65
CA LYS A 282 18.49 11.53 -19.51
C LYS A 282 18.93 11.76 -20.96
N THR A 283 20.21 12.01 -21.19
CA THR A 283 20.77 12.16 -22.54
C THR A 283 21.36 10.87 -23.12
N GLY A 284 21.26 9.75 -22.41
CA GLY A 284 21.82 8.47 -22.87
C GLY A 284 23.36 8.42 -22.92
N MET A 285 24.04 9.33 -22.23
CA MET A 285 25.50 9.41 -22.24
C MET A 285 26.19 8.37 -21.33
N ILE A 286 25.44 7.79 -20.40
CA ILE A 286 25.92 6.72 -19.52
C ILE A 286 24.89 5.58 -19.49
N PRO A 287 25.35 4.30 -19.42
CA PRO A 287 24.46 3.17 -19.24
C PRO A 287 23.76 3.25 -17.89
N VAL A 288 22.52 2.75 -17.86
CA VAL A 288 21.69 2.69 -16.64
C VAL A 288 21.68 1.24 -16.17
N ASP A 289 22.68 0.89 -15.39
CA ASP A 289 22.87 -0.45 -14.84
C ASP A 289 23.14 -0.41 -13.32
N SER A 290 23.28 -1.56 -12.70
CA SER A 290 23.57 -1.69 -11.26
C SER A 290 24.91 -1.06 -10.87
N PHE A 291 25.89 -1.04 -11.79
CA PHE A 291 27.20 -0.43 -11.56
C PHE A 291 27.10 1.08 -11.32
N LEU A 292 26.11 1.72 -11.94
CA LEU A 292 25.85 3.14 -11.75
C LEU A 292 25.39 3.44 -10.31
N ILE A 293 24.63 2.54 -9.68
CA ILE A 293 24.22 2.67 -8.28
C ILE A 293 25.45 2.69 -7.38
N ASP A 294 26.34 1.72 -7.53
CA ASP A 294 27.58 1.65 -6.75
C ASP A 294 28.44 2.88 -6.94
N TYR A 295 28.58 3.34 -8.18
CA TYR A 295 29.33 4.54 -8.49
C TYR A 295 28.76 5.79 -7.79
N ILE A 296 27.44 5.94 -7.77
CA ILE A 296 26.74 7.04 -7.09
C ILE A 296 27.01 6.98 -5.58
N VAL A 297 26.78 5.81 -4.97
CA VAL A 297 26.93 5.61 -3.53
C VAL A 297 28.37 5.89 -3.08
N VAL A 298 29.35 5.27 -3.73
CA VAL A 298 30.77 5.47 -3.41
C VAL A 298 31.17 6.92 -3.59
N SER A 299 30.75 7.55 -4.69
CA SER A 299 31.07 8.96 -4.96
C SER A 299 30.50 9.90 -3.90
N ILE A 300 29.33 9.65 -3.34
CA ILE A 300 28.75 10.48 -2.26
C ILE A 300 29.49 10.26 -0.94
N LEU A 301 29.74 8.99 -0.59
CA LEU A 301 30.34 8.62 0.70
C LEU A 301 31.80 9.02 0.82
N THR A 302 32.54 9.07 -0.29
CA THR A 302 33.98 9.41 -0.32
C THR A 302 34.26 10.90 -0.45
N ARG A 303 33.27 11.73 -0.81
CA ARG A 303 33.46 13.19 -0.88
C ARG A 303 33.64 13.76 0.52
N ARG A 304 34.86 14.26 0.73
CA ARG A 304 35.32 14.91 1.94
C ARG A 304 35.21 16.43 1.83
#